data_10b560fdb8b12d7cf09c98e4c0ed59ee
#
_entry.id   10b560fdb8b12d7cf09c98e4c0ed59ee
#
_cell.length_a   1.000
_cell.length_b   1.000
_cell.length_c   1.000
_cell.angle_alpha   90.00
_cell.angle_beta   90.00
_cell.angle_gamma   90.00
#
_symmetry.space_group_name_H-M   'P 1'
#
loop_
_entity.id
_entity.type
_entity.pdbx_description
1 polymer ?
#
loop_
_entity_poly.entity_id
_entity_poly.type
_entity_poly.pdbx_seq_one_letter_code
_entity_poly.pdbx_strand_id
1 'polypeptide(L)'
;MQQGRILIVTGSPGTGKTTAAALAAQETSLERSVHMHTDDFYHYLSKGYIAPHLPASNGQNRVVIEAFLEAAKRFARGGYDVVVDGIVGPWFLQPWKQAAREGYEVHYIVLRASREETLKRATGRAKLNRETNIELVETMWEQFALSLIHI
;
A
#
# COMPACT_ATOMS: atom_id res chain seq x y z
N MET A 1 24.78 -11.54 4.11
CA MET A 1 23.99 -10.30 4.10
C MET A 1 22.63 -10.60 4.69
N GLN A 2 22.20 -9.82 5.65
CA GLN A 2 20.88 -9.98 6.25
C GLN A 2 19.79 -9.61 5.25
N GLN A 3 18.77 -10.46 5.12
CA GLN A 3 17.58 -10.15 4.30
C GLN A 3 16.79 -9.03 4.97
N GLY A 4 16.34 -8.08 4.17
CA GLY A 4 15.49 -7.00 4.64
C GLY A 4 14.06 -7.45 4.89
N ARG A 5 13.34 -6.64 5.65
CA ARG A 5 11.93 -6.84 5.96
C ARG A 5 11.07 -6.09 4.95
N ILE A 6 9.82 -6.54 4.81
CA ILE A 6 8.80 -5.84 4.02
C ILE A 6 7.77 -5.29 5.00
N LEU A 7 7.71 -3.97 5.11
CA LEU A 7 6.80 -3.28 6.00
C LEU A 7 5.74 -2.56 5.18
N ILE A 8 4.50 -3.02 5.26
CA ILE A 8 3.37 -2.41 4.54
C ILE A 8 2.69 -1.41 5.46
N VAL A 9 2.66 -0.16 5.03
CA VAL A 9 1.94 0.93 5.71
C VAL A 9 0.76 1.31 4.82
N THR A 10 -0.42 0.91 5.21
CA THR A 10 -1.63 1.09 4.43
C THR A 10 -2.76 1.74 5.24
N GLY A 11 -3.88 1.94 4.63
CA GLY A 11 -5.05 2.56 5.20
C GLY A 11 -5.83 3.32 4.13
N SER A 12 -6.99 3.83 4.48
CA SER A 12 -7.78 4.64 3.57
C SER A 12 -7.05 5.95 3.21
N PRO A 13 -7.42 6.60 2.11
CA PRO A 13 -6.84 7.90 1.75
C PRO A 13 -6.96 8.92 2.89
N GLY A 14 -5.94 9.76 3.07
CA GLY A 14 -5.95 10.81 4.08
C GLY A 14 -5.50 10.40 5.48
N THR A 15 -4.93 9.21 5.65
CA THR A 15 -4.46 8.70 6.96
C THR A 15 -2.99 8.99 7.28
N GLY A 16 -2.25 9.63 6.36
CA GLY A 16 -0.85 9.96 6.58
C GLY A 16 0.14 8.84 6.26
N LYS A 17 -0.24 7.90 5.42
CA LYS A 17 0.58 6.74 5.02
C LYS A 17 1.97 7.15 4.51
N THR A 18 2.00 8.09 3.56
CA THR A 18 3.26 8.51 2.92
C THR A 18 4.24 9.10 3.92
N THR A 19 3.76 9.97 4.81
CA THR A 19 4.59 10.59 5.84
C THR A 19 5.15 9.55 6.81
N ALA A 20 4.29 8.65 7.29
CA ALA A 20 4.70 7.58 8.21
C ALA A 20 5.69 6.62 7.55
N ALA A 21 5.45 6.25 6.30
CA ALA A 21 6.32 5.34 5.56
C ALA A 21 7.69 5.96 5.28
N ALA A 22 7.73 7.23 4.90
CA ALA A 22 8.99 7.94 4.68
C ALA A 22 9.85 7.96 5.94
N LEU A 23 9.22 8.25 7.08
CA LEU A 23 9.92 8.27 8.37
C LEU A 23 10.42 6.86 8.74
N ALA A 24 9.57 5.85 8.59
CA ALA A 24 9.94 4.47 8.85
C ALA A 24 11.14 4.01 8.01
N ALA A 25 11.17 4.39 6.73
CA ALA A 25 12.27 4.06 5.84
C ALA A 25 13.59 4.70 6.26
N GLN A 26 13.55 5.91 6.81
CA GLN A 26 14.74 6.60 7.31
C GLN A 26 15.25 6.03 8.63
N GLU A 27 14.35 5.52 9.47
CA GLU A 27 14.68 5.07 10.83
C GLU A 27 14.88 3.57 10.96
N THR A 28 14.90 2.82 9.87
CA THR A 28 15.14 1.39 9.92
C THR A 28 16.52 1.05 10.49
N SER A 29 16.64 -0.10 11.12
CA SER A 29 17.89 -0.56 11.74
C SER A 29 18.93 -1.05 10.72
N LEU A 30 18.54 -1.37 9.51
CA LEU A 30 19.48 -1.74 8.45
C LEU A 30 20.10 -0.50 7.83
N GLU A 31 21.31 -0.65 7.28
CA GLU A 31 22.00 0.46 6.60
C GLU A 31 21.28 0.96 5.36
N ARG A 32 20.43 0.11 4.77
CA ARG A 32 19.78 0.38 3.50
C ARG A 32 18.29 0.13 3.61
N SER A 33 17.54 1.02 2.99
CA SER A 33 16.10 0.88 2.89
C SER A 33 15.60 1.46 1.57
N VAL A 34 14.42 1.05 1.16
CA VAL A 34 13.68 1.66 0.06
C VAL A 34 12.27 2.00 0.53
N HIS A 35 11.74 3.07 -0.01
CA HIS A 35 10.36 3.48 0.19
C HIS A 35 9.64 3.36 -1.14
N MET A 36 8.70 2.44 -1.25
CA MET A 36 8.01 2.12 -2.49
C MET A 36 6.53 2.49 -2.39
N HIS A 37 6.05 3.23 -3.37
CA HIS A 37 4.65 3.58 -3.52
C HIS A 37 3.95 2.62 -4.48
N THR A 38 2.83 2.04 -4.07
CA THR A 38 2.06 1.16 -4.97
C THR A 38 1.53 1.91 -6.19
N ASP A 39 1.17 3.17 -6.03
CA ASP A 39 0.65 3.99 -7.13
C ASP A 39 1.65 4.21 -8.26
N ASP A 40 2.95 4.21 -7.97
CA ASP A 40 3.96 4.41 -8.99
C ASP A 40 3.91 3.32 -10.07
N PHE A 41 3.63 2.10 -9.68
CA PHE A 41 3.52 0.98 -10.63
C PHE A 41 2.31 1.12 -11.54
N TYR A 42 1.22 1.72 -11.08
CA TYR A 42 0.08 2.04 -11.94
C TYR A 42 0.44 3.10 -12.98
N HIS A 43 1.27 4.05 -12.62
CA HIS A 43 1.70 5.11 -13.54
C HIS A 43 2.59 4.61 -14.69
N TYR A 44 3.16 3.43 -14.57
CA TYR A 44 3.90 2.80 -15.68
C TYR A 44 2.99 2.30 -16.79
N LEU A 45 1.71 2.14 -16.53
CA LEU A 45 0.76 1.65 -17.53
C LEU A 45 0.52 2.72 -18.60
N SER A 46 1.12 2.54 -19.76
CA SER A 46 1.06 3.50 -20.87
C SER A 46 -0.17 3.32 -21.74
N LYS A 47 -0.76 2.13 -21.74
CA LYS A 47 -1.90 1.77 -22.59
C LYS A 47 -2.77 0.76 -21.84
N GLY A 48 -4.07 0.91 -21.98
CA GLY A 48 -5.02 -0.03 -21.38
C GLY A 48 -5.29 0.18 -19.89
N TYR A 49 -4.87 1.31 -19.34
CA TYR A 49 -5.10 1.62 -17.93
C TYR A 49 -6.59 1.71 -17.61
N ILE A 50 -6.97 1.05 -16.51
CA ILE A 50 -8.33 1.11 -15.95
C ILE A 50 -8.20 1.65 -14.53
N ALA A 51 -9.04 2.60 -14.15
CA ALA A 51 -9.02 3.16 -12.80
C ALA A 51 -9.15 2.02 -11.76
N PRO A 52 -8.23 1.93 -10.78
CA PRO A 52 -8.15 0.75 -9.90
C PRO A 52 -9.37 0.48 -9.03
N HIS A 53 -10.22 1.45 -8.80
CA HIS A 53 -11.44 1.30 -7.99
C HIS A 53 -12.61 0.70 -8.79
N LEU A 54 -12.49 0.58 -10.11
CA LEU A 54 -13.55 0.02 -10.96
C LEU A 54 -13.47 -1.52 -10.97
N PRO A 55 -14.62 -2.22 -11.00
CA PRO A 55 -14.62 -3.69 -11.04
C PRO A 55 -13.84 -4.28 -12.21
N ALA A 56 -13.84 -3.62 -13.37
CA ALA A 56 -13.13 -4.08 -14.56
C ALA A 56 -11.61 -4.09 -14.40
N SER A 57 -11.06 -3.45 -13.36
CA SER A 57 -9.63 -3.37 -13.11
C SER A 57 -9.04 -4.57 -12.37
N ASN A 58 -9.83 -5.53 -11.93
CA ASN A 58 -9.35 -6.61 -11.06
C ASN A 58 -8.15 -7.36 -11.64
N GLY A 59 -8.18 -7.71 -12.90
CA GLY A 59 -7.05 -8.39 -13.57
C GLY A 59 -5.81 -7.53 -13.62
N GLN A 60 -5.96 -6.25 -13.98
CA GLN A 60 -4.88 -5.28 -13.98
C GLN A 60 -4.26 -5.12 -12.60
N ASN A 61 -5.09 -4.94 -11.57
CA ASN A 61 -4.62 -4.72 -10.20
C ASN A 61 -3.80 -5.90 -9.70
N ARG A 62 -4.20 -7.12 -10.04
CA ARG A 62 -3.44 -8.31 -9.68
C ARG A 62 -2.04 -8.29 -10.32
N VAL A 63 -1.96 -8.01 -11.61
CA VAL A 63 -0.67 -7.94 -12.31
C VAL A 63 0.22 -6.87 -11.71
N VAL A 64 -0.33 -5.69 -11.47
CA VAL A 64 0.45 -4.56 -10.91
C VAL A 64 0.97 -4.87 -9.51
N ILE A 65 0.12 -5.43 -8.63
CA ILE A 65 0.54 -5.76 -7.26
C ILE A 65 1.56 -6.90 -7.25
N GLU A 66 1.39 -7.90 -8.10
CA GLU A 66 2.37 -8.99 -8.19
C GLU A 66 3.72 -8.51 -8.72
N ALA A 67 3.72 -7.62 -9.72
CA ALA A 67 4.95 -7.00 -10.22
C ALA A 67 5.64 -6.15 -9.14
N PHE A 68 4.87 -5.38 -8.42
CA PHE A 68 5.35 -4.57 -7.31
C PHE A 68 5.99 -5.45 -6.23
N LEU A 69 5.32 -6.53 -5.86
CA LEU A 69 5.80 -7.45 -4.84
C LEU A 69 7.10 -8.14 -5.27
N GLU A 70 7.23 -8.52 -6.53
CA GLU A 70 8.49 -9.09 -7.02
C GLU A 70 9.66 -8.10 -6.88
N ALA A 71 9.42 -6.82 -7.16
CA ALA A 71 10.43 -5.78 -6.93
C ALA A 71 10.78 -5.65 -5.44
N ALA A 72 9.77 -5.63 -4.58
CA ALA A 72 9.97 -5.55 -3.12
C ALA A 72 10.79 -6.74 -2.60
N LYS A 73 10.47 -7.96 -3.04
CA LYS A 73 11.21 -9.17 -2.69
C LYS A 73 12.68 -9.08 -3.12
N ARG A 74 12.92 -8.54 -4.31
CA ARG A 74 14.31 -8.41 -4.81
C ARG A 74 15.13 -7.46 -3.96
N PHE A 75 14.56 -6.33 -3.56
CA PHE A 75 15.22 -5.41 -2.63
C PHE A 75 15.51 -6.09 -1.28
N ALA A 76 14.53 -6.79 -0.74
CA ALA A 76 14.69 -7.51 0.54
C ALA A 76 15.82 -8.54 0.48
N ARG A 77 15.88 -9.33 -0.60
CA ARG A 77 16.98 -10.29 -0.79
C ARG A 77 18.35 -9.61 -0.92
N GLY A 78 18.37 -8.37 -1.39
CA GLY A 78 19.57 -7.57 -1.50
C GLY A 78 19.98 -6.86 -0.20
N GLY A 79 19.29 -7.09 0.89
CA GLY A 79 19.63 -6.51 2.19
C GLY A 79 18.99 -5.15 2.47
N TYR A 80 17.96 -4.77 1.74
CA TYR A 80 17.21 -3.53 1.96
C TYR A 80 15.95 -3.81 2.76
N ASP A 81 15.70 -3.01 3.79
CA ASP A 81 14.35 -2.94 4.35
C ASP A 81 13.45 -2.24 3.35
N VAL A 82 12.29 -2.81 3.11
CA VAL A 82 11.33 -2.30 2.12
C VAL A 82 10.12 -1.75 2.86
N VAL A 83 9.91 -0.46 2.78
CA VAL A 83 8.73 0.19 3.33
C VAL A 83 7.79 0.49 2.18
N VAL A 84 6.63 -0.13 2.21
CA VAL A 84 5.60 -0.04 1.16
C VAL A 84 4.49 0.86 1.66
N ASP A 85 4.14 1.89 0.91
CA ASP A 85 2.93 2.64 1.20
C ASP A 85 1.99 2.65 0.01
N GLY A 86 0.73 2.79 0.31
CA GLY A 86 -0.33 2.79 -0.67
C GLY A 86 -1.56 2.07 -0.13
N ILE A 87 -2.53 1.90 -0.99
CA ILE A 87 -3.76 1.20 -0.62
C ILE A 87 -3.57 -0.29 -0.90
N VAL A 88 -3.15 -1.02 0.15
CA VAL A 88 -3.05 -2.47 0.13
C VAL A 88 -4.16 -3.00 1.05
N GLY A 89 -5.34 -3.14 0.48
CA GLY A 89 -6.50 -3.57 1.24
C GLY A 89 -6.50 -5.06 1.55
N PRO A 90 -7.36 -5.48 2.50
CA PRO A 90 -7.50 -6.89 2.84
C PRO A 90 -7.82 -7.80 1.65
N TRP A 91 -8.45 -7.24 0.63
CA TRP A 91 -8.82 -7.95 -0.60
C TRP A 91 -7.62 -8.30 -1.49
N PHE A 92 -6.45 -7.72 -1.25
CA PHE A 92 -5.22 -7.98 -2.01
C PHE A 92 -4.08 -8.56 -1.18
N LEU A 93 -4.36 -9.15 -0.03
CA LEU A 93 -3.33 -9.66 0.87
C LEU A 93 -2.73 -11.01 0.47
N GLN A 94 -3.38 -11.79 -0.38
CA GLN A 94 -2.90 -13.14 -0.68
C GLN A 94 -1.45 -13.20 -1.21
N PRO A 95 -1.03 -12.35 -2.16
CA PRO A 95 0.36 -12.36 -2.62
C PRO A 95 1.36 -12.04 -1.49
N TRP A 96 1.00 -11.14 -0.59
CA TRP A 96 1.84 -10.75 0.55
C TRP A 96 1.94 -11.87 1.59
N LYS A 97 0.83 -12.56 1.84
CA LYS A 97 0.82 -13.75 2.70
C LYS A 97 1.68 -14.86 2.10
N GLN A 98 1.62 -15.05 0.80
CA GLN A 98 2.47 -16.02 0.11
C GLN A 98 3.95 -15.66 0.27
N ALA A 99 4.33 -14.39 0.17
CA ALA A 99 5.68 -13.95 0.42
C ALA A 99 6.14 -14.31 1.84
N ALA A 100 5.27 -14.13 2.83
CA ALA A 100 5.59 -14.53 4.21
C ALA A 100 5.84 -16.05 4.32
N ARG A 101 5.05 -16.87 3.63
CA ARG A 101 5.27 -18.33 3.60
C ARG A 101 6.57 -18.72 2.91
N GLU A 102 7.03 -17.90 1.97
CA GLU A 102 8.31 -18.12 1.26
C GLU A 102 9.52 -17.73 2.10
N GLY A 103 9.33 -17.19 3.29
CA GLY A 103 10.40 -16.83 4.21
C GLY A 103 10.73 -15.35 4.30
N TYR A 104 9.94 -14.49 3.66
CA TYR A 104 10.08 -13.04 3.84
C TYR A 104 9.39 -12.62 5.14
N GLU A 105 10.03 -11.71 5.87
CA GLU A 105 9.43 -11.11 7.05
C GLU A 105 8.52 -9.96 6.59
N VAL A 106 7.21 -10.15 6.68
CA VAL A 106 6.21 -9.19 6.21
C VAL A 106 5.41 -8.67 7.39
N HIS A 107 5.36 -7.35 7.52
CA HIS A 107 4.56 -6.65 8.53
C HIS A 107 3.49 -5.83 7.83
N TYR A 108 2.29 -5.87 8.37
CA TYR A 108 1.14 -5.18 7.79
C TYR A 108 0.55 -4.22 8.83
N ILE A 109 0.66 -2.94 8.56
CA ILE A 109 0.21 -1.87 9.46
C ILE A 109 -0.87 -1.07 8.77
N VAL A 110 -2.04 -1.01 9.37
CA VAL A 110 -3.15 -0.19 8.90
C VAL A 110 -3.21 1.08 9.73
N LEU A 111 -2.98 2.21 9.09
CA LEU A 111 -3.17 3.51 9.71
C LEU A 111 -4.64 3.89 9.64
N ARG A 112 -5.18 4.29 10.78
CA ARG A 112 -6.56 4.74 10.86
C ARG A 112 -6.63 6.08 11.58
N ALA A 113 -7.38 6.99 10.99
CA ALA A 113 -7.87 8.19 11.67
C ALA A 113 -9.37 7.98 11.93
N SER A 114 -10.01 8.88 12.64
CA SER A 114 -11.48 8.88 12.71
C SER A 114 -12.04 9.06 11.30
N ARG A 115 -13.26 8.57 11.08
CA ARG A 115 -13.94 8.74 9.79
C ARG A 115 -14.02 10.22 9.38
N GLU A 116 -14.36 11.08 10.34
CA GLU A 116 -14.44 12.51 10.12
C GLU A 116 -13.12 13.14 9.71
N GLU A 117 -12.03 12.84 10.41
CA GLU A 117 -10.70 13.35 10.09
C GLU A 117 -10.20 12.83 8.74
N THR A 118 -10.46 11.58 8.43
CA THR A 118 -10.10 10.97 7.15
C THR A 118 -10.80 11.66 5.99
N LEU A 119 -12.10 11.93 6.12
CA LEU A 119 -12.87 12.66 5.10
C LEU A 119 -12.37 14.10 4.95
N LYS A 120 -12.08 14.77 6.04
CA LYS A 120 -11.56 16.14 6.04
C LYS A 120 -10.24 16.25 5.28
N ARG A 121 -9.32 15.32 5.51
CA ARG A 121 -8.03 15.29 4.82
C ARG A 121 -8.19 14.97 3.33
N ALA A 122 -9.06 14.04 2.99
CA ALA A 122 -9.30 13.62 1.61
C ALA A 122 -9.94 14.73 0.77
N THR A 123 -10.86 15.51 1.32
CA THR A 123 -11.52 16.61 0.61
C THR A 123 -10.57 17.75 0.24
N GLY A 124 -9.43 17.86 0.92
CA GLY A 124 -8.39 18.84 0.60
C GLY A 124 -7.44 18.43 -0.52
N ARG A 125 -7.58 17.21 -1.08
CA ARG A 125 -6.69 16.68 -2.13
C ARG A 125 -7.29 16.85 -3.52
N ALA A 126 -6.46 17.21 -4.49
CA ALA A 126 -6.88 17.50 -5.87
C ALA A 126 -6.74 16.30 -6.84
N LYS A 127 -6.59 15.07 -6.36
CA LYS A 127 -6.35 13.88 -7.21
C LYS A 127 -7.59 13.40 -7.95
N LEU A 128 -8.77 13.54 -7.33
CA LEU A 128 -10.06 13.15 -7.88
C LEU A 128 -11.04 14.30 -7.67
N ASN A 129 -12.19 14.29 -8.34
CA ASN A 129 -13.20 15.26 -7.99
C ASN A 129 -13.69 15.01 -6.56
N ARG A 130 -14.24 16.03 -5.92
CA ARG A 130 -14.59 16.00 -4.49
C ARG A 130 -15.56 14.87 -4.14
N GLU A 131 -16.61 14.68 -4.95
CA GLU A 131 -17.63 13.66 -4.69
C GLU A 131 -17.06 12.25 -4.80
N THR A 132 -16.32 11.96 -5.87
CA THR A 132 -15.66 10.66 -6.08
C THR A 132 -14.67 10.37 -4.96
N ASN A 133 -13.93 11.38 -4.52
CA ASN A 133 -12.95 11.21 -3.46
C ASN A 133 -13.61 10.91 -2.12
N ILE A 134 -14.70 11.58 -1.78
CA ILE A 134 -15.47 11.31 -0.55
C ILE A 134 -16.03 9.90 -0.55
N GLU A 135 -16.68 9.49 -1.64
CA GLU A 135 -17.26 8.16 -1.78
C GLU A 135 -16.20 7.06 -1.65
N LEU A 136 -15.07 7.21 -2.32
CA LEU A 136 -13.97 6.27 -2.27
C LEU A 136 -13.39 6.14 -0.87
N VAL A 137 -13.19 7.26 -0.19
CA VAL A 137 -12.64 7.29 1.17
C VAL A 137 -13.59 6.64 2.16
N GLU A 138 -14.89 6.91 2.08
CA GLU A 138 -15.89 6.27 2.96
C GLU A 138 -15.91 4.76 2.78
N THR A 139 -15.93 4.31 1.52
CA THR A 139 -15.93 2.88 1.19
C THR A 139 -14.69 2.19 1.74
N MET A 140 -13.52 2.74 1.51
CA MET A 140 -12.26 2.16 1.98
C MET A 140 -12.13 2.21 3.50
N TRP A 141 -12.58 3.27 4.14
CA TRP A 141 -12.56 3.36 5.61
C TRP A 141 -13.39 2.22 6.23
N GLU A 142 -14.58 1.95 5.69
CA GLU A 142 -15.43 0.85 6.15
C GLU A 142 -14.78 -0.51 5.89
N GLN A 143 -14.18 -0.72 4.72
CA GLN A 143 -13.50 -1.97 4.39
C GLN A 143 -12.34 -2.27 5.32
N PHE A 144 -11.50 -1.28 5.64
CA PHE A 144 -10.42 -1.45 6.61
C PHE A 144 -10.92 -1.65 8.03
N ALA A 145 -12.06 -1.05 8.38
CA ALA A 145 -12.65 -1.19 9.71
C ALA A 145 -13.10 -2.62 10.00
N LEU A 146 -13.50 -3.38 8.98
CA LEU A 146 -13.97 -4.76 9.11
C LEU A 146 -12.85 -5.79 9.20
N SER A 147 -11.60 -5.38 9.03
CA SER A 147 -10.48 -6.31 8.93
C SER A 147 -9.34 -5.93 9.86
N LEU A 148 -9.18 -6.71 10.92
CA LEU A 148 -7.96 -6.71 11.74
C LEU A 148 -7.15 -7.93 11.33
N ILE A 149 -6.19 -7.72 10.42
CA ILE A 149 -5.38 -8.80 9.89
C ILE A 149 -3.93 -8.57 10.29
N HIS A 150 -3.33 -9.57 10.92
CA HIS A 150 -1.91 -9.63 11.22
C HIS A 150 -1.25 -10.69 10.34
N ILE A 151 -0.16 -10.33 9.75
CA ILE A 151 0.64 -11.24 8.95
C ILE A 151 1.91 -11.60 9.69
#